data_10ee6fbf5b4ea30f8e1acbe086a90399
#
_entry.id   10ee6fbf5b4ea30f8e1acbe086a90399
#
_cell.length_a   1.000
_cell.length_b   1.000
_cell.length_c   1.000
_cell.angle_alpha   90.00
_cell.angle_beta   90.00
_cell.angle_gamma   90.00
#
_symmetry.space_group_name_H-M   'P 1'
#
loop_
_entity.id
_entity.type
_entity.pdbx_description
1 polymer ?
#
loop_
_entity_poly.entity_id
_entity_poly.type
_entity_poly.pdbx_seq_one_letter_code
_entity_poly.pdbx_strand_id
1 'polypeptide(L)'
;DIYRAAGIPTKEIKSWADGEFALQMEAGFIDLFPLGLEETSDYFLPHFRKAYPHLTMDTHILIHYPWFRFVWIAPTADADELYAALVRGFDTLVENGRFLIIWNQYRKPPAPELLTGRAVIDLNNPFYGYDLVPPRYSLLLIRGAQ
;
A
#
# COMPACT_ATOMS: atom_id res chain seq x y z
N ASP A 1 6.26 -12.73 -3.26
CA ASP A 1 5.29 -11.99 -4.08
C ASP A 1 3.88 -12.54 -3.85
N ILE A 2 2.98 -11.68 -3.36
CA ILE A 2 1.61 -12.01 -2.97
C ILE A 2 0.80 -12.51 -4.19
N TYR A 3 0.95 -11.85 -5.32
CA TYR A 3 0.23 -12.20 -6.56
C TYR A 3 0.65 -13.58 -7.08
N ARG A 4 1.94 -13.86 -7.08
CA ARG A 4 2.46 -15.18 -7.48
C ARG A 4 1.99 -16.28 -6.53
N ALA A 5 1.96 -16.02 -5.23
CA ALA A 5 1.44 -16.96 -4.24
C ALA A 5 -0.07 -17.23 -4.44
N ALA A 6 -0.81 -16.26 -4.98
CA ALA A 6 -2.22 -16.41 -5.36
C ALA A 6 -2.41 -17.05 -6.76
N GLY A 7 -1.35 -17.51 -7.42
CA GLY A 7 -1.42 -18.12 -8.76
C GLY A 7 -1.61 -17.12 -9.90
N ILE A 8 -1.43 -15.81 -9.64
CA ILE A 8 -1.57 -14.76 -10.65
C ILE A 8 -0.22 -14.65 -11.39
N PRO A 9 -0.18 -14.75 -12.72
CA PRO A 9 1.03 -14.56 -13.50
C PRO A 9 1.63 -13.18 -13.25
N THR A 10 2.89 -13.13 -12.91
CA THR A 10 3.59 -11.87 -12.59
C THR A 10 4.87 -11.70 -13.38
N LYS A 11 5.10 -10.48 -13.85
CA LYS A 11 6.34 -10.03 -14.46
C LYS A 11 7.00 -9.01 -13.53
N GLU A 12 8.24 -9.22 -13.23
CA GLU A 12 9.02 -8.27 -12.43
C GLU A 12 9.51 -7.12 -13.29
N ILE A 13 9.33 -5.90 -12.78
CA ILE A 13 9.82 -4.66 -13.39
C ILE A 13 10.90 -4.09 -12.49
N LYS A 14 12.06 -3.76 -13.05
CA LYS A 14 13.21 -3.28 -12.28
C LYS A 14 13.00 -1.90 -11.68
N SER A 15 12.31 -1.02 -12.39
CA SER A 15 12.02 0.33 -11.95
C SER A 15 10.62 0.76 -12.40
N TRP A 16 9.84 1.27 -11.48
CA TRP A 16 8.55 1.89 -11.79
C TRP A 16 8.70 3.42 -12.01
N ALA A 17 9.75 4.01 -11.45
CA ALA A 17 9.95 5.47 -11.42
C ALA A 17 10.18 6.06 -12.81
N ASP A 18 10.78 5.30 -13.70
CA ASP A 18 11.14 5.74 -15.05
C ASP A 18 10.00 5.53 -16.07
N GLY A 19 8.82 5.08 -15.63
CA GLY A 19 7.69 4.81 -16.49
C GLY A 19 7.81 3.55 -17.34
N GLU A 20 8.75 2.67 -17.04
CA GLU A 20 8.94 1.42 -17.76
C GLU A 20 7.66 0.57 -17.81
N PHE A 21 6.89 0.54 -16.70
CA PHE A 21 5.63 -0.17 -16.63
C PHE A 21 4.61 0.39 -17.65
N ALA A 22 4.53 1.72 -17.78
CA ALA A 22 3.61 2.37 -18.71
C ALA A 22 3.93 2.04 -20.17
N LEU A 23 5.22 2.06 -20.51
CA LEU A 23 5.70 1.67 -21.84
C LEU A 23 5.38 0.19 -22.13
N GLN A 24 5.56 -0.70 -21.16
CA GLN A 24 5.26 -2.12 -21.32
C GLN A 24 3.75 -2.39 -21.41
N MET A 25 2.90 -1.61 -20.72
CA MET A 25 1.45 -1.66 -20.88
C MET A 25 1.01 -1.19 -22.27
N GLU A 26 1.51 -0.06 -22.74
CA GLU A 26 1.23 0.44 -24.09
C GLU A 26 1.65 -0.56 -25.19
N ALA A 27 2.75 -1.28 -24.96
CA ALA A 27 3.24 -2.31 -25.88
C ALA A 27 2.51 -3.66 -25.73
N GLY A 28 1.58 -3.81 -24.80
CA GLY A 28 0.83 -5.04 -24.55
C GLY A 28 1.65 -6.17 -23.92
N PHE A 29 2.78 -5.87 -23.28
CA PHE A 29 3.59 -6.87 -22.57
C PHE A 29 3.11 -7.15 -21.16
N ILE A 30 2.35 -6.23 -20.56
CA ILE A 30 1.67 -6.39 -19.28
C ILE A 30 0.27 -5.79 -19.38
N ASP A 31 -0.70 -6.44 -18.78
CA ASP A 31 -2.11 -6.03 -18.80
C ASP A 31 -2.47 -5.12 -17.62
N LEU A 32 -1.87 -5.40 -16.45
CA LEU A 32 -2.18 -4.72 -15.19
C LEU A 32 -0.90 -4.36 -14.44
N PHE A 33 -0.92 -3.20 -13.81
CA PHE A 33 0.12 -2.77 -12.87
C PHE A 33 -0.54 -2.39 -11.53
N PRO A 34 -0.38 -3.22 -10.48
CA PRO A 34 -1.01 -2.98 -9.20
C PRO A 34 -0.30 -1.88 -8.42
N LEU A 35 -1.07 -0.91 -7.99
CA LEU A 35 -0.65 0.23 -7.17
C LEU A 35 -1.66 0.49 -6.06
N GLY A 36 -1.26 1.22 -5.03
CA GLY A 36 -2.19 1.75 -4.04
C GLY A 36 -3.26 2.63 -4.70
N LEU A 37 -4.50 2.50 -4.24
CA LEU A 37 -5.65 3.19 -4.83
C LEU A 37 -5.45 4.72 -4.85
N GLU A 38 -5.04 5.28 -3.71
CA GLU A 38 -4.78 6.72 -3.58
C GLU A 38 -3.55 7.15 -4.40
N GLU A 39 -2.51 6.32 -4.41
CA GLU A 39 -1.31 6.58 -5.23
C GLU A 39 -1.66 6.63 -6.71
N THR A 40 -2.55 5.74 -7.15
CA THR A 40 -3.00 5.70 -8.55
C THR A 40 -3.79 6.95 -8.91
N SER A 41 -4.81 7.32 -8.10
CA SER A 41 -5.69 8.44 -8.41
C SER A 41 -5.01 9.80 -8.30
N ASP A 42 -4.21 10.00 -7.24
CA ASP A 42 -3.72 11.32 -6.86
C ASP A 42 -2.35 11.64 -7.47
N TYR A 43 -1.56 10.62 -7.80
CA TYR A 43 -0.20 10.80 -8.27
C TYR A 43 0.09 10.14 -9.61
N PHE A 44 -0.03 8.81 -9.71
CA PHE A 44 0.46 8.09 -10.89
C PHE A 44 -0.33 8.39 -12.15
N LEU A 45 -1.64 8.31 -12.08
CA LEU A 45 -2.48 8.53 -13.25
C LEU A 45 -2.36 9.96 -13.80
N PRO A 46 -2.43 11.03 -13.00
CA PRO A 46 -2.19 12.38 -13.46
C PRO A 46 -0.80 12.61 -14.06
N HIS A 47 0.23 11.95 -13.49
CA HIS A 47 1.60 12.09 -13.95
C HIS A 47 1.84 11.40 -15.30
N PHE A 48 1.48 10.12 -15.40
CA PHE A 48 1.77 9.31 -16.57
C PHE A 48 0.79 9.47 -17.73
N ARG A 49 -0.45 9.85 -17.47
CA ARG A 49 -1.48 10.01 -18.49
C ARG A 49 -1.14 11.06 -19.55
N LYS A 50 -0.27 11.98 -19.22
CA LYS A 50 0.22 13.01 -20.14
C LYS A 50 1.07 12.41 -21.28
N ALA A 51 1.90 11.43 -20.96
CA ALA A 51 2.74 10.71 -21.91
C ALA A 51 2.05 9.45 -22.47
N TYR A 52 1.16 8.84 -21.70
CA TYR A 52 0.47 7.58 -21.99
C TYR A 52 -1.04 7.77 -21.80
N PRO A 53 -1.76 8.40 -22.76
CA PRO A 53 -3.16 8.80 -22.59
C PRO A 53 -4.15 7.64 -22.48
N HIS A 54 -3.75 6.42 -22.88
CA HIS A 54 -4.57 5.21 -22.78
C HIS A 54 -4.51 4.55 -21.41
N LEU A 55 -3.58 4.95 -20.53
CA LEU A 55 -3.55 4.45 -19.17
C LEU A 55 -4.82 4.85 -18.42
N THR A 56 -5.46 3.88 -17.83
CA THR A 56 -6.66 4.07 -17.02
C THR A 56 -6.59 3.24 -15.76
N MET A 57 -7.32 3.65 -14.73
CA MET A 57 -7.50 2.85 -13.53
C MET A 57 -8.70 1.93 -13.74
N ASP A 58 -8.54 0.64 -13.43
CA ASP A 58 -9.67 -0.28 -13.40
C ASP A 58 -10.73 0.22 -12.41
N THR A 59 -11.99 0.09 -12.76
CA THR A 59 -13.13 0.53 -11.96
C THR A 59 -13.98 -0.62 -11.44
N HIS A 60 -13.62 -1.88 -11.71
CA HIS A 60 -14.43 -3.06 -11.43
C HIS A 60 -13.92 -3.87 -10.25
N ILE A 61 -12.60 -3.91 -10.05
CA ILE A 61 -11.98 -4.72 -9.01
C ILE A 61 -11.15 -3.88 -8.05
N LEU A 62 -11.05 -4.37 -6.83
CA LEU A 62 -10.15 -3.87 -5.80
C LEU A 62 -9.44 -5.07 -5.19
N ILE A 63 -8.12 -5.09 -5.25
CA ILE A 63 -7.32 -6.15 -4.64
C ILE A 63 -6.95 -5.72 -3.23
N HIS A 64 -7.33 -6.52 -2.25
CA HIS A 64 -7.06 -6.27 -0.85
C HIS A 64 -6.18 -7.37 -0.27
N TYR A 65 -5.18 -7.01 0.51
CA TYR A 65 -4.31 -7.93 1.26
C TYR A 65 -3.62 -7.19 2.41
N PRO A 66 -3.20 -7.91 3.47
CA PRO A 66 -2.38 -7.33 4.53
C PRO A 66 -1.09 -6.77 3.96
N TRP A 67 -0.88 -5.47 4.12
CA TRP A 67 0.34 -4.79 3.71
C TRP A 67 0.76 -3.80 4.77
N PHE A 68 1.98 -3.99 5.33
CA PHE A 68 2.49 -3.14 6.37
C PHE A 68 3.66 -2.31 5.88
N ARG A 69 3.77 -1.11 6.37
CA ARG A 69 4.95 -0.26 6.20
C ARG A 69 5.77 -0.35 7.47
N PHE A 70 7.05 -0.64 7.32
CA PHE A 70 7.98 -0.80 8.43
C PHE A 70 8.95 0.37 8.47
N VAL A 71 9.33 0.77 9.69
CA VAL A 71 10.49 1.63 9.90
C VAL A 71 11.72 0.73 9.97
N TRP A 72 12.69 0.99 9.12
CA TRP A 72 13.95 0.26 9.10
C TRP A 72 15.00 1.04 9.88
N ILE A 73 15.73 0.38 10.76
CA ILE A 73 16.83 0.94 11.52
C ILE A 73 18.11 0.32 11.00
N ALA A 74 19.09 1.15 10.65
CA ALA A 74 20.40 0.68 10.22
C ALA A 74 21.10 -0.04 11.40
N PRO A 75 21.88 -1.10 11.15
CA PRO A 75 22.58 -1.85 12.19
C PRO A 75 23.82 -1.10 12.69
N THR A 76 23.57 0.00 13.42
CA THR A 76 24.59 0.84 14.05
C THR A 76 24.75 0.49 15.52
N ALA A 77 25.79 1.01 16.19
CA ALA A 77 26.05 0.71 17.60
C ALA A 77 24.92 1.13 18.55
N ASP A 78 24.11 2.12 18.16
CA ASP A 78 22.96 2.66 18.89
C ASP A 78 21.60 2.14 18.40
N ALA A 79 21.60 1.14 17.52
CA ALA A 79 20.36 0.61 16.90
C ALA A 79 19.34 0.11 17.94
N ASP A 80 19.77 -0.57 18.96
CA ASP A 80 18.89 -1.10 20.01
C ASP A 80 18.28 0.02 20.86
N GLU A 81 19.05 1.06 21.16
CA GLU A 81 18.55 2.22 21.90
C GLU A 81 17.53 3.00 21.07
N LEU A 82 17.82 3.21 19.78
CA LEU A 82 16.91 3.85 18.85
C LEU A 82 15.62 3.05 18.67
N TYR A 83 15.71 1.73 18.52
CA TYR A 83 14.56 0.85 18.45
C TYR A 83 13.67 0.98 19.69
N ALA A 84 14.29 0.89 20.88
CA ALA A 84 13.56 1.01 22.13
C ALA A 84 12.89 2.39 22.28
N ALA A 85 13.56 3.47 21.84
CA ALA A 85 13.01 4.82 21.86
C ALA A 85 11.80 4.97 20.89
N LEU A 86 11.91 4.41 19.69
CA LEU A 86 10.82 4.40 18.71
C LEU A 86 9.61 3.63 19.21
N VAL A 87 9.80 2.44 19.76
CA VAL A 87 8.70 1.62 20.34
C VAL A 87 7.99 2.42 21.45
N ARG A 88 8.73 2.98 22.41
CA ARG A 88 8.12 3.80 23.48
C ARG A 88 7.39 5.02 22.92
N GLY A 89 7.94 5.68 21.91
CA GLY A 89 7.31 6.81 21.24
C GLY A 89 6.00 6.44 20.56
N PHE A 90 5.97 5.34 19.82
CA PHE A 90 4.77 4.83 19.17
C PHE A 90 3.72 4.40 20.20
N ASP A 91 4.09 3.64 21.23
CA ASP A 91 3.18 3.24 22.30
C ASP A 91 2.53 4.49 22.92
N THR A 92 3.30 5.49 23.27
CA THR A 92 2.79 6.76 23.81
C THR A 92 1.82 7.48 22.87
N LEU A 93 2.14 7.53 21.57
CA LEU A 93 1.27 8.17 20.58
C LEU A 93 -0.05 7.43 20.38
N VAL A 94 -0.03 6.10 20.48
CA VAL A 94 -1.25 5.27 20.37
C VAL A 94 -2.08 5.39 21.63
N GLU A 95 -1.47 5.26 22.81
CA GLU A 95 -2.16 5.32 24.11
C GLU A 95 -2.85 6.67 24.36
N ASN A 96 -2.24 7.76 23.97
CA ASN A 96 -2.81 9.11 24.15
C ASN A 96 -3.69 9.58 22.98
N GLY A 97 -3.89 8.74 21.96
CA GLY A 97 -4.74 9.02 20.79
C GLY A 97 -4.12 9.99 19.76
N ARG A 98 -2.91 10.52 20.01
CA ARG A 98 -2.27 11.49 19.11
C ARG A 98 -1.88 10.87 17.77
N PHE A 99 -1.61 9.57 17.73
CA PHE A 99 -1.30 8.90 16.48
C PHE A 99 -2.42 9.08 15.46
N LEU A 100 -3.68 8.83 15.84
CA LEU A 100 -4.83 8.98 14.94
C LEU A 100 -5.06 10.43 14.52
N ILE A 101 -4.79 11.40 15.41
CA ILE A 101 -4.89 12.82 15.07
C ILE A 101 -3.88 13.17 13.98
N ILE A 102 -2.63 12.79 14.15
CA ILE A 102 -1.58 13.02 13.16
C ILE A 102 -1.89 12.26 11.86
N TRP A 103 -2.26 10.99 11.96
CA TRP A 103 -2.62 10.16 10.82
C TRP A 103 -3.71 10.80 9.97
N ASN A 104 -4.82 11.20 10.58
CA ASN A 104 -5.97 11.80 9.89
C ASN A 104 -5.66 13.18 9.31
N GLN A 105 -4.68 13.89 9.88
CA GLN A 105 -4.23 15.18 9.34
C GLN A 105 -3.48 15.03 8.02
N TYR A 106 -2.71 13.96 7.86
CA TYR A 106 -1.84 13.77 6.70
C TYR A 106 -2.33 12.72 5.70
N ARG A 107 -3.19 11.81 6.15
CA ARG A 107 -3.77 10.81 5.28
C ARG A 107 -5.11 11.30 4.73
N LYS A 108 -5.20 11.35 3.42
CA LYS A 108 -6.49 11.48 2.76
C LYS A 108 -7.05 10.07 2.53
N PRO A 109 -8.23 9.72 3.08
CA PRO A 109 -8.88 8.47 2.70
C PRO A 109 -9.20 8.51 1.20
N PRO A 110 -9.22 7.37 0.52
CA PRO A 110 -9.67 7.33 -0.87
C PRO A 110 -11.08 7.90 -0.98
N ALA A 111 -11.33 8.64 -2.04
CA ALA A 111 -12.65 9.18 -2.31
C ALA A 111 -13.68 8.01 -2.37
N PRO A 112 -14.85 8.12 -1.72
CA PRO A 112 -15.82 7.02 -1.64
C PRO A 112 -16.20 6.44 -3.01
N GLU A 113 -16.25 7.26 -4.03
CA GLU A 113 -16.52 6.86 -5.42
C GLU A 113 -15.47 5.92 -5.99
N LEU A 114 -14.25 5.95 -5.48
CA LEU A 114 -13.18 5.01 -5.87
C LEU A 114 -13.37 3.62 -5.27
N LEU A 115 -14.21 3.48 -4.26
CA LEU A 115 -14.50 2.22 -3.59
C LEU A 115 -15.83 1.62 -4.04
N THR A 116 -16.77 2.47 -4.46
CA THR A 116 -18.13 2.06 -4.77
C THR A 116 -18.21 1.24 -6.07
N GLY A 117 -18.97 0.15 -6.02
CA GLY A 117 -19.27 -0.66 -7.21
C GLY A 117 -18.15 -1.61 -7.65
N ARG A 118 -17.07 -1.73 -6.85
CA ARG A 118 -15.97 -2.66 -7.12
C ARG A 118 -16.17 -3.99 -6.42
N ALA A 119 -15.80 -5.06 -7.10
CA ALA A 119 -15.64 -6.37 -6.48
C ALA A 119 -14.30 -6.41 -5.71
N VAL A 120 -14.35 -6.73 -4.42
CA VAL A 120 -13.16 -6.89 -3.60
C VAL A 120 -12.62 -8.31 -3.74
N ILE A 121 -11.36 -8.43 -4.13
CA ILE A 121 -10.62 -9.69 -4.19
C ILE A 121 -9.61 -9.70 -3.05
N ASP A 122 -9.87 -10.52 -2.04
CA ASP A 122 -8.96 -10.69 -0.92
C ASP A 122 -7.87 -11.71 -1.26
N LEU A 123 -6.62 -11.28 -1.18
CA LEU A 123 -5.45 -12.13 -1.31
C LEU A 123 -4.79 -12.37 0.04
N ASN A 124 -4.34 -13.59 0.27
CA ASN A 124 -3.49 -13.88 1.42
C ASN A 124 -2.07 -13.35 1.17
N ASN A 125 -1.51 -12.70 2.19
CA ASN A 125 -0.09 -12.41 2.19
C ASN A 125 0.66 -13.59 2.83
N PRO A 126 1.50 -14.33 2.07
CA PRO A 126 2.19 -15.51 2.60
C PRO A 126 3.31 -15.16 3.59
N PHE A 127 3.66 -13.90 3.74
CA PHE A 127 4.79 -13.46 4.57
C PHE A 127 4.33 -12.95 5.93
N TYR A 128 3.16 -12.34 6.00
CA TYR A 128 2.59 -11.82 7.25
C TYR A 128 1.09 -11.54 7.15
N GLY A 129 0.41 -11.69 8.26
CA GLY A 129 -1.02 -11.41 8.40
C GLY A 129 -1.29 -10.37 9.49
N TYR A 130 -2.54 -10.04 9.69
CA TYR A 130 -2.99 -9.10 10.73
C TYR A 130 -2.74 -9.61 12.15
N ASP A 131 -2.54 -10.91 12.32
CA ASP A 131 -2.18 -11.57 13.59
C ASP A 131 -0.80 -11.14 14.11
N LEU A 132 0.08 -10.64 13.24
CA LEU A 132 1.39 -10.11 13.64
C LEU A 132 1.29 -8.71 14.27
N VAL A 133 0.15 -8.04 14.15
CA VAL A 133 -0.04 -6.70 14.74
C VAL A 133 -0.40 -6.85 16.22
N PRO A 134 0.41 -6.31 17.14
CA PRO A 134 0.09 -6.34 18.55
C PRO A 134 -1.31 -5.77 18.81
N PRO A 135 -2.11 -6.37 19.73
CA PRO A 135 -3.48 -5.93 20.00
C PRO A 135 -3.63 -4.44 20.29
N ARG A 136 -2.63 -3.83 20.96
CA ARG A 136 -2.61 -2.39 21.25
C ARG A 136 -2.57 -1.51 20.00
N TYR A 137 -2.16 -2.05 18.85
CA TYR A 137 -2.15 -1.34 17.56
C TYR A 137 -3.30 -1.74 16.64
N SER A 138 -4.24 -2.58 17.09
CA SER A 138 -5.34 -3.06 16.25
C SER A 138 -6.22 -1.94 15.69
N LEU A 139 -6.30 -0.80 16.39
CA LEU A 139 -7.02 0.39 15.92
C LEU A 139 -6.39 1.04 14.67
N LEU A 140 -5.13 0.72 14.35
CA LEU A 140 -4.42 1.21 13.17
C LEU A 140 -4.66 0.34 11.93
N LEU A 141 -5.29 -0.81 12.10
CA LEU A 141 -5.59 -1.71 10.98
C LEU A 141 -6.77 -1.15 10.18
N ILE A 142 -6.49 -0.85 8.93
CA ILE A 142 -7.55 -0.61 7.95
C ILE A 142 -8.03 -1.98 7.50
N ARG A 143 -9.10 -2.44 8.09
CA ARG A 143 -9.79 -3.62 7.59
C ARG A 143 -10.54 -3.17 6.35
N GLY A 144 -10.37 -3.93 5.25
CA GLY A 144 -11.09 -3.66 4.01
C GLY A 144 -12.58 -3.43 4.29
N ALA A 145 -13.20 -2.60 3.49
CA ALA A 145 -14.64 -2.35 3.58
C ALA A 145 -15.39 -3.69 3.54
N GLN A 146 -16.01 -4.04 4.67
CA GLN A 146 -17.00 -5.12 4.72
C GLN A 146 -18.27 -4.65 4.04
#